data_ab624bf77c8aa49e2f131cbbff879c08
#
_entry.id   ab624bf77c8aa49e2f131cbbff879c08
#
_cell.length_a   1.000
_cell.length_b   1.000
_cell.length_c   1.000
_cell.angle_alpha   90.00
_cell.angle_beta   90.00
_cell.angle_gamma   90.00
#
_symmetry.space_group_name_H-M   'P 1'
#
loop_
_entity.id
_entity.type
_entity.pdbx_description
1 polymer ?
#
loop_
_entity_poly.entity_id
_entity_poly.type
_entity_poly.pdbx_seq_one_letter_code
_entity_poly.pdbx_strand_id
1 'polypeptide(L)'
;MTDFTARRAEFRKLHESGCFLLPNPWDVGSARYLRSLGFKALATTSAGFAFSRGLPDSDWAVPRDVVLEHIAAIVASVDLPINADFESGYAHEPEAVAENVRLCIETGVAGLSIEDTTGDREEPLYDLPLAVERIKAAKAAIDASGTGVMLVARAECYLVGHPNPLPEAIRRLEAFADAGADVLYAPGAATRSDIEAIVKAVHPRPINVLLSSGKGLTIPELAEVGVRRISVG
;
A
#
# COMPACT_ATOMS: atom_id res chain seq x y z
N MET A 1 -21.50 7.01 -15.26
CA MET A 1 -20.53 6.84 -14.14
C MET A 1 -19.91 5.47 -14.29
N THR A 2 -18.59 5.38 -14.27
CA THR A 2 -17.89 4.09 -14.31
C THR A 2 -18.18 3.34 -13.01
N ASP A 3 -18.71 2.13 -13.12
CA ASP A 3 -18.92 1.28 -11.94
C ASP A 3 -17.61 0.61 -11.54
N PHE A 4 -17.04 1.02 -10.42
CA PHE A 4 -15.80 0.45 -9.87
C PHE A 4 -16.04 -0.78 -8.98
N THR A 5 -17.29 -1.15 -8.72
CA THR A 5 -17.68 -2.25 -7.81
C THR A 5 -17.06 -3.58 -8.25
N ALA A 6 -17.13 -3.89 -9.54
CA ALA A 6 -16.55 -5.13 -10.08
C ALA A 6 -15.02 -5.18 -9.92
N ARG A 7 -14.32 -4.06 -10.13
CA ARG A 7 -12.85 -3.98 -9.95
C ARG A 7 -12.47 -4.17 -8.47
N ARG A 8 -13.23 -3.59 -7.55
CA ARG A 8 -13.01 -3.73 -6.09
C ARG A 8 -13.25 -5.17 -5.63
N ALA A 9 -14.31 -5.81 -6.13
CA ALA A 9 -14.59 -7.21 -5.85
C ALA A 9 -13.47 -8.13 -6.38
N GLU A 10 -13.00 -7.91 -7.62
CA GLU A 10 -11.89 -8.67 -8.20
C GLU A 10 -10.59 -8.46 -7.39
N PHE A 11 -10.31 -7.22 -6.96
CA PHE A 11 -9.13 -6.94 -6.14
C PHE A 11 -9.16 -7.70 -4.81
N ARG A 12 -10.31 -7.71 -4.14
CA ARG A 12 -10.48 -8.48 -2.90
C ARG A 12 -10.27 -9.98 -3.14
N LYS A 13 -10.85 -10.52 -4.22
CA LYS A 13 -10.70 -11.92 -4.61
C LYS A 13 -9.25 -12.33 -4.85
N LEU A 14 -8.42 -11.46 -5.42
CA LEU A 14 -6.98 -11.71 -5.60
C LEU A 14 -6.24 -11.93 -4.28
N HIS A 15 -6.75 -11.40 -3.16
CA HIS A 15 -6.15 -11.56 -1.83
C HIS A 15 -6.66 -12.79 -1.07
N GLU A 16 -7.69 -13.50 -1.55
CA GLU A 16 -8.25 -14.66 -0.86
C GLU A 16 -7.37 -15.91 -0.98
N SER A 17 -6.71 -16.09 -2.13
CA SER A 17 -5.89 -17.29 -2.38
C SER A 17 -4.78 -17.04 -3.40
N GLY A 18 -3.75 -17.89 -3.35
CA GLY A 18 -2.61 -17.81 -4.25
C GLY A 18 -1.66 -16.65 -3.92
N CYS A 19 -0.83 -16.28 -4.88
CA CYS A 19 0.07 -15.13 -4.81
C CYS A 19 0.04 -14.42 -6.17
N PHE A 20 -0.05 -13.08 -6.17
CA PHE A 20 -0.11 -12.31 -7.41
C PHE A 20 0.88 -11.16 -7.42
N LEU A 21 1.31 -10.77 -8.64
CA LEU A 21 2.14 -9.60 -8.88
C LEU A 21 1.28 -8.35 -9.01
N LEU A 22 1.74 -7.28 -8.37
CA LEU A 22 1.14 -5.96 -8.35
C LEU A 22 2.18 -4.92 -8.80
N PRO A 23 2.47 -4.80 -10.12
CA PRO A 23 3.47 -3.86 -10.60
C PRO A 23 3.00 -2.41 -10.47
N ASN A 24 3.98 -1.50 -10.41
CA ASN A 24 3.79 -0.11 -10.02
C ASN A 24 4.02 0.84 -11.19
N PRO A 25 2.98 1.19 -11.99
CA PRO A 25 3.07 2.22 -13.00
C PRO A 25 3.22 3.61 -12.36
N TRP A 26 4.02 4.46 -12.99
CA TRP A 26 4.22 5.86 -12.59
C TRP A 26 3.50 6.87 -13.50
N ASP A 27 2.87 6.38 -14.59
CA ASP A 27 2.06 7.18 -15.51
C ASP A 27 1.02 6.33 -16.27
N VAL A 28 0.18 7.00 -17.06
CA VAL A 28 -0.85 6.35 -17.89
C VAL A 28 -0.23 5.42 -18.93
N GLY A 29 0.94 5.78 -19.50
CA GLY A 29 1.61 4.98 -20.51
C GLY A 29 2.09 3.64 -19.94
N SER A 30 2.80 3.69 -18.81
CA SER A 30 3.26 2.49 -18.10
C SER A 30 2.10 1.64 -17.58
N ALA A 31 0.99 2.25 -17.12
CA ALA A 31 -0.20 1.52 -16.70
C ALA A 31 -0.82 0.70 -17.86
N ARG A 32 -1.00 1.32 -19.01
CA ARG A 32 -1.50 0.65 -20.22
C ARG A 32 -0.57 -0.45 -20.72
N TYR A 33 0.72 -0.22 -20.65
CA TYR A 33 1.72 -1.23 -21.02
C TYR A 33 1.64 -2.45 -20.09
N LEU A 34 1.64 -2.26 -18.78
CA LEU A 34 1.52 -3.33 -17.81
C LEU A 34 0.18 -4.08 -17.95
N ARG A 35 -0.92 -3.37 -18.21
CA ARG A 35 -2.19 -4.02 -18.55
C ARG A 35 -2.06 -4.93 -19.78
N SER A 36 -1.36 -4.49 -20.83
CA SER A 36 -1.17 -5.29 -22.06
C SER A 36 -0.35 -6.57 -21.84
N LEU A 37 0.48 -6.61 -20.79
CA LEU A 37 1.24 -7.79 -20.39
C LEU A 37 0.39 -8.81 -19.59
N GLY A 38 -0.87 -8.51 -19.28
CA GLY A 38 -1.80 -9.44 -18.64
C GLY A 38 -1.78 -9.43 -17.11
N PHE A 39 -1.18 -8.44 -16.47
CA PHE A 39 -1.28 -8.27 -15.02
C PHE A 39 -2.76 -8.08 -14.62
N LYS A 40 -3.11 -8.54 -13.41
CA LYS A 40 -4.50 -8.58 -12.93
C LYS A 40 -4.88 -7.36 -12.07
N ALA A 41 -3.89 -6.68 -11.53
CA ALA A 41 -4.03 -5.46 -10.74
C ALA A 41 -2.74 -4.65 -10.83
N LEU A 42 -2.81 -3.36 -10.54
CA LEU A 42 -1.66 -2.46 -10.50
C LEU A 42 -1.70 -1.63 -9.20
N ALA A 43 -0.54 -1.09 -8.78
CA ALA A 43 -0.49 -0.08 -7.73
C ALA A 43 0.26 1.15 -8.23
N THR A 44 -0.20 2.34 -7.88
CA THR A 44 0.62 3.55 -8.12
C THR A 44 1.90 3.49 -7.28
N THR A 45 2.80 4.41 -7.51
CA THR A 45 4.06 4.57 -6.78
C THR A 45 4.32 6.05 -6.55
N SER A 46 4.38 6.47 -5.28
CA SER A 46 4.71 7.85 -4.90
C SER A 46 6.10 8.23 -5.36
N ALA A 47 7.09 7.37 -5.08
CA ALA A 47 8.48 7.53 -5.53
C ALA A 47 8.59 7.66 -7.05
N GLY A 48 8.03 6.71 -7.81
CA GLY A 48 8.08 6.75 -9.27
C GLY A 48 7.39 7.98 -9.87
N PHE A 49 6.30 8.42 -9.26
CA PHE A 49 5.62 9.64 -9.69
C PHE A 49 6.46 10.89 -9.37
N ALA A 50 7.04 11.00 -8.16
CA ALA A 50 7.95 12.09 -7.81
C ALA A 50 9.15 12.15 -8.77
N PHE A 51 9.81 11.02 -9.04
CA PHE A 51 10.93 10.93 -9.98
C PHE A 51 10.55 11.34 -11.41
N SER A 52 9.36 10.97 -11.87
CA SER A 52 8.87 11.37 -13.21
C SER A 52 8.69 12.89 -13.33
N ARG A 53 8.61 13.59 -12.22
CA ARG A 53 8.50 15.06 -12.11
C ARG A 53 9.83 15.73 -11.77
N GLY A 54 10.91 14.96 -11.64
CA GLY A 54 12.22 15.48 -11.21
C GLY A 54 12.28 15.87 -9.72
N LEU A 55 11.39 15.32 -8.89
CA LEU A 55 11.34 15.55 -7.45
C LEU A 55 11.97 14.36 -6.70
N PRO A 56 12.51 14.58 -5.49
CA PRO A 56 13.01 13.49 -4.65
C PRO A 56 11.85 12.63 -4.12
N ASP A 57 12.17 11.39 -3.74
CA ASP A 57 11.28 10.55 -2.94
C ASP A 57 11.36 11.00 -1.48
N SER A 58 10.46 11.86 -1.09
CA SER A 58 10.32 12.36 0.29
C SER A 58 8.86 12.64 0.58
N ASP A 59 8.49 12.57 1.85
CA ASP A 59 7.11 12.72 2.30
C ASP A 59 6.47 13.98 1.72
N TRP A 60 5.36 13.79 1.03
CA TRP A 60 4.54 14.83 0.40
C TRP A 60 5.30 15.73 -0.59
N ALA A 61 6.38 15.23 -1.21
CA ALA A 61 7.12 15.96 -2.24
C ALA A 61 6.22 16.40 -3.40
N VAL A 62 5.19 15.61 -3.69
CA VAL A 62 4.12 15.97 -4.62
C VAL A 62 2.86 16.31 -3.80
N PRO A 63 2.23 17.49 -3.99
CA PRO A 63 1.03 17.86 -3.26
C PRO A 63 -0.11 16.85 -3.43
N ARG A 64 -0.89 16.61 -2.37
CA ARG A 64 -2.01 15.67 -2.33
C ARG A 64 -2.94 15.77 -3.54
N ASP A 65 -3.38 16.96 -3.89
CA ASP A 65 -4.38 17.14 -4.96
C ASP A 65 -3.81 16.73 -6.32
N VAL A 66 -2.51 16.98 -6.56
CA VAL A 66 -1.80 16.54 -7.77
C VAL A 66 -1.67 15.01 -7.81
N VAL A 67 -1.45 14.38 -6.65
CA VAL A 67 -1.42 12.92 -6.53
C VAL A 67 -2.80 12.32 -6.76
N LEU A 68 -3.86 12.92 -6.25
CA LEU A 68 -5.24 12.49 -6.49
C LEU A 68 -5.61 12.55 -7.97
N GLU A 69 -5.24 13.63 -8.68
CA GLU A 69 -5.43 13.76 -10.12
C GLU A 69 -4.66 12.67 -10.88
N HIS A 70 -3.43 12.41 -10.49
CA HIS A 70 -2.60 11.36 -11.08
C HIS A 70 -3.20 9.96 -10.87
N ILE A 71 -3.63 9.63 -9.66
CA ILE A 71 -4.32 8.37 -9.33
C ILE A 71 -5.58 8.22 -10.20
N ALA A 72 -6.42 9.27 -10.28
CA ALA A 72 -7.63 9.26 -11.09
C ALA A 72 -7.33 9.03 -12.59
N ALA A 73 -6.26 9.65 -13.12
CA ALA A 73 -5.83 9.45 -14.51
C ALA A 73 -5.40 8.00 -14.78
N ILE A 74 -4.65 7.37 -13.86
CA ILE A 74 -4.26 5.96 -13.98
C ILE A 74 -5.49 5.05 -13.89
N VAL A 75 -6.38 5.26 -12.92
CA VAL A 75 -7.63 4.49 -12.75
C VAL A 75 -8.51 4.56 -14.01
N ALA A 76 -8.63 5.74 -14.61
CA ALA A 76 -9.42 5.93 -15.83
C ALA A 76 -8.77 5.30 -17.07
N SER A 77 -7.46 5.08 -17.08
CA SER A 77 -6.69 4.64 -18.24
C SER A 77 -6.76 3.14 -18.52
N VAL A 78 -7.14 2.32 -17.53
CA VAL A 78 -7.19 0.86 -17.60
C VAL A 78 -8.46 0.31 -16.96
N ASP A 79 -8.78 -0.93 -17.27
CA ASP A 79 -9.94 -1.65 -16.71
C ASP A 79 -9.56 -2.57 -15.53
N LEU A 80 -8.35 -2.44 -14.99
CA LEU A 80 -7.83 -3.20 -13.87
C LEU A 80 -8.12 -2.52 -12.51
N PRO A 81 -8.20 -3.28 -11.41
CA PRO A 81 -8.17 -2.71 -10.08
C PRO A 81 -6.82 -2.02 -9.81
N ILE A 82 -6.89 -0.83 -9.23
CA ILE A 82 -5.72 -0.02 -8.86
C ILE A 82 -5.67 0.14 -7.34
N ASN A 83 -4.49 -0.13 -6.75
CA ASN A 83 -4.18 0.27 -5.38
C ASN A 83 -3.43 1.62 -5.42
N ALA A 84 -3.90 2.60 -4.70
CA ALA A 84 -3.15 3.84 -4.54
C ALA A 84 -2.00 3.66 -3.53
N ASP A 85 -0.79 4.05 -3.89
CA ASP A 85 0.25 4.39 -2.94
C ASP A 85 -0.03 5.81 -2.47
N PHE A 86 -0.55 5.94 -1.23
CA PHE A 86 -1.10 7.19 -0.72
C PHE A 86 -0.27 7.76 0.43
N GLU A 87 1.02 7.41 0.46
CA GLU A 87 2.01 7.83 1.47
C GLU A 87 1.45 7.70 2.90
N SER A 88 1.73 8.63 3.77
CA SER A 88 1.15 8.67 5.13
C SER A 88 -0.27 9.26 5.19
N GLY A 89 -0.99 9.37 4.05
CA GLY A 89 -2.35 9.92 3.97
C GLY A 89 -2.40 11.45 3.91
N TYR A 90 -1.27 12.10 3.63
CA TYR A 90 -1.15 13.56 3.44
C TYR A 90 -1.67 14.40 4.63
N ALA A 91 -1.59 13.85 5.83
CA ALA A 91 -1.97 14.55 7.06
C ALA A 91 -1.36 13.86 8.27
N HIS A 92 -1.15 14.59 9.38
CA HIS A 92 -0.72 14.02 10.65
C HIS A 92 -1.91 13.53 11.48
N GLU A 93 -2.96 14.34 11.56
CA GLU A 93 -4.13 14.07 12.41
C GLU A 93 -5.05 13.01 11.80
N PRO A 94 -5.57 12.04 12.60
CA PRO A 94 -6.43 10.96 12.12
C PRO A 94 -7.65 11.42 11.34
N GLU A 95 -8.31 12.49 11.77
CA GLU A 95 -9.51 13.04 11.12
C GLU A 95 -9.18 13.59 9.72
N ALA A 96 -8.02 14.23 9.58
CA ALA A 96 -7.57 14.73 8.28
C ALA A 96 -7.13 13.59 7.35
N VAL A 97 -6.54 12.52 7.89
CA VAL A 97 -6.29 11.28 7.14
C VAL A 97 -7.59 10.68 6.62
N ALA A 98 -8.62 10.58 7.47
CA ALA A 98 -9.94 10.07 7.06
C ALA A 98 -10.54 10.88 5.91
N GLU A 99 -10.45 12.21 5.95
CA GLU A 99 -10.93 13.08 4.87
C GLU A 99 -10.14 12.87 3.58
N ASN A 100 -8.81 12.76 3.65
CA ASN A 100 -7.95 12.50 2.50
C ASN A 100 -8.21 11.11 1.89
N VAL A 101 -8.47 10.11 2.73
CA VAL A 101 -8.89 8.76 2.29
C VAL A 101 -10.21 8.82 1.55
N ARG A 102 -11.19 9.61 2.02
CA ARG A 102 -12.46 9.81 1.30
C ARG A 102 -12.23 10.35 -0.11
N LEU A 103 -11.37 11.37 -0.25
CA LEU A 103 -11.01 11.93 -1.57
C LEU A 103 -10.31 10.88 -2.45
N CYS A 104 -9.42 10.05 -1.88
CA CYS A 104 -8.76 8.99 -2.62
C CYS A 104 -9.77 7.93 -3.12
N ILE A 105 -10.76 7.56 -2.33
CA ILE A 105 -11.84 6.63 -2.72
C ILE A 105 -12.61 7.16 -3.94
N GLU A 106 -12.85 8.47 -4.03
CA GLU A 106 -13.57 9.12 -5.13
C GLU A 106 -12.83 9.00 -6.48
N THR A 107 -11.51 8.78 -6.48
CA THR A 107 -10.75 8.51 -7.71
C THR A 107 -11.10 7.18 -8.37
N GLY A 108 -11.79 6.28 -7.65
CA GLY A 108 -12.21 4.97 -8.17
C GLY A 108 -11.23 3.83 -7.89
N VAL A 109 -10.29 4.00 -6.98
CA VAL A 109 -9.34 2.96 -6.56
C VAL A 109 -10.04 1.73 -5.95
N ALA A 110 -9.38 0.59 -6.04
CA ALA A 110 -9.79 -0.66 -5.41
C ALA A 110 -9.13 -0.91 -4.06
N GLY A 111 -8.00 -0.27 -3.81
CA GLY A 111 -7.31 -0.24 -2.53
C GLY A 111 -6.47 1.02 -2.39
N LEU A 112 -6.03 1.30 -1.18
CA LEU A 112 -5.05 2.34 -0.89
C LEU A 112 -4.14 1.91 0.26
N SER A 113 -2.89 2.39 0.26
CA SER A 113 -1.95 2.16 1.35
C SER A 113 -1.76 3.42 2.18
N ILE A 114 -1.63 3.24 3.49
CA ILE A 114 -1.24 4.27 4.46
C ILE A 114 -0.02 3.75 5.21
N GLU A 115 1.03 4.56 5.23
CA GLU A 115 2.27 4.27 5.95
C GLU A 115 2.38 5.08 7.25
N ASP A 116 3.27 4.63 8.12
CA ASP A 116 3.45 5.19 9.46
C ASP A 116 4.66 6.13 9.58
N THR A 117 5.15 6.69 8.46
CA THR A 117 6.19 7.72 8.46
C THR A 117 5.65 9.09 8.83
N THR A 118 6.49 9.88 9.51
CA THR A 118 6.19 11.26 9.93
C THR A 118 6.71 12.31 8.94
N GLY A 119 7.70 11.95 8.10
CA GLY A 119 8.51 12.87 7.31
C GLY A 119 9.66 13.51 8.10
N ASP A 120 9.70 13.38 9.41
CA ASP A 120 10.80 13.84 10.25
C ASP A 120 11.91 12.77 10.32
N ARG A 121 13.15 13.17 10.08
CA ARG A 121 14.31 12.26 10.11
C ARG A 121 14.73 11.89 11.53
N GLU A 122 14.43 12.70 12.52
CA GLU A 122 14.78 12.45 13.93
C GLU A 122 13.75 11.55 14.59
N GLU A 123 12.47 11.71 14.23
CA GLU A 123 11.35 10.88 14.68
C GLU A 123 10.59 10.29 13.47
N PRO A 124 11.21 9.37 12.71
CA PRO A 124 10.74 8.99 11.39
C PRO A 124 9.44 8.18 11.38
N LEU A 125 9.03 7.63 12.53
CA LEU A 125 7.80 6.86 12.69
C LEU A 125 6.86 7.51 13.70
N TYR A 126 5.58 7.57 13.38
CA TYR A 126 4.58 7.93 14.39
C TYR A 126 4.64 6.98 15.58
N ASP A 127 4.41 7.51 16.80
CA ASP A 127 4.13 6.69 17.95
C ASP A 127 3.02 5.67 17.62
N LEU A 128 3.19 4.43 18.10
CA LEU A 128 2.25 3.35 17.75
C LEU A 128 0.79 3.70 18.07
N PRO A 129 0.43 4.29 19.23
CA PRO A 129 -0.94 4.71 19.49
C PRO A 129 -1.50 5.64 18.41
N LEU A 130 -0.74 6.66 17.99
CA LEU A 130 -1.17 7.59 16.95
C LEU A 130 -1.23 6.89 15.58
N ALA A 131 -0.25 6.07 15.23
CA ALA A 131 -0.27 5.28 13.99
C ALA A 131 -1.53 4.40 13.91
N VAL A 132 -1.91 3.75 15.01
CA VAL A 132 -3.13 2.93 15.10
C VAL A 132 -4.40 3.77 14.91
N GLU A 133 -4.50 4.94 15.55
CA GLU A 133 -5.68 5.82 15.38
C GLU A 133 -5.79 6.33 13.92
N ARG A 134 -4.68 6.58 13.24
CA ARG A 134 -4.65 6.95 11.82
C ARG A 134 -5.19 5.82 10.93
N ILE A 135 -4.79 4.57 11.17
CA ILE A 135 -5.32 3.39 10.46
C ILE A 135 -6.81 3.18 10.76
N LYS A 136 -7.24 3.34 12.02
CA LYS A 136 -8.67 3.27 12.39
C LYS A 136 -9.49 4.33 11.68
N ALA A 137 -9.01 5.58 11.61
CA ALA A 137 -9.67 6.67 10.94
C ALA A 137 -9.78 6.42 9.42
N ALA A 138 -8.71 5.94 8.79
CA ALA A 138 -8.72 5.53 7.38
C ALA A 138 -9.73 4.39 7.13
N LYS A 139 -9.75 3.36 8.01
CA LYS A 139 -10.70 2.24 7.91
C LYS A 139 -12.14 2.70 8.08
N ALA A 140 -12.42 3.58 9.05
CA ALA A 140 -13.76 4.14 9.27
C ALA A 140 -14.27 4.92 8.04
N ALA A 141 -13.41 5.72 7.39
CA ALA A 141 -13.77 6.42 6.16
C ALA A 141 -14.10 5.45 5.01
N ILE A 142 -13.32 4.39 4.86
CA ILE A 142 -13.56 3.33 3.87
C ILE A 142 -14.91 2.65 4.14
N ASP A 143 -15.16 2.23 5.37
CA ASP A 143 -16.38 1.52 5.75
C ASP A 143 -17.62 2.40 5.57
N ALA A 144 -17.55 3.67 5.96
CA ALA A 144 -18.61 4.65 5.76
C ALA A 144 -18.93 4.89 4.28
N SER A 145 -17.95 4.73 3.39
CA SER A 145 -18.16 4.87 1.93
C SER A 145 -19.02 3.75 1.33
N GLY A 146 -19.09 2.59 1.97
CA GLY A 146 -19.77 1.39 1.47
C GLY A 146 -19.21 0.83 0.17
N THR A 147 -18.03 1.29 -0.27
CA THR A 147 -17.48 0.99 -1.61
C THR A 147 -16.69 -0.30 -1.69
N GLY A 148 -16.27 -0.88 -0.56
CA GLY A 148 -15.45 -2.10 -0.51
C GLY A 148 -13.98 -1.92 -0.90
N VAL A 149 -13.46 -0.69 -0.87
CA VAL A 149 -12.02 -0.39 -1.02
C VAL A 149 -11.24 -1.11 0.08
N MET A 150 -10.05 -1.63 -0.24
CA MET A 150 -9.18 -2.30 0.71
C MET A 150 -8.14 -1.35 1.30
N LEU A 151 -7.93 -1.44 2.62
CA LEU A 151 -6.88 -0.70 3.32
C LEU A 151 -5.62 -1.54 3.45
N VAL A 152 -4.51 -1.01 2.99
CA VAL A 152 -3.17 -1.58 3.19
C VAL A 152 -2.44 -0.73 4.22
N ALA A 153 -2.08 -1.31 5.37
CA ALA A 153 -1.27 -0.60 6.36
C ALA A 153 0.21 -0.98 6.23
N ARG A 154 1.07 0.04 6.19
CA ARG A 154 2.53 -0.13 6.03
C ARG A 154 3.24 0.23 7.33
N ALA A 155 4.19 -0.64 7.73
CA ALA A 155 5.13 -0.40 8.83
C ALA A 155 6.53 -0.19 8.24
N GLU A 156 7.01 1.05 8.27
CA GLU A 156 8.20 1.49 7.53
C GLU A 156 9.53 1.24 8.28
N CYS A 157 9.51 0.45 9.34
CA CYS A 157 10.64 0.20 10.25
C CYS A 157 11.96 -0.15 9.54
N TYR A 158 11.89 -0.94 8.45
CA TYR A 158 13.07 -1.33 7.69
C TYR A 158 13.61 -0.17 6.84
N LEU A 159 12.73 0.61 6.21
CA LEU A 159 13.14 1.70 5.31
C LEU A 159 13.69 2.90 6.07
N VAL A 160 13.16 3.18 7.26
CA VAL A 160 13.68 4.27 8.12
C VAL A 160 14.92 3.85 8.93
N GLY A 161 15.38 2.59 8.79
CA GLY A 161 16.59 2.11 9.48
C GLY A 161 16.40 1.93 11.00
N HIS A 162 15.20 1.52 11.45
CA HIS A 162 14.95 1.22 12.86
C HIS A 162 15.97 0.19 13.39
N PRO A 163 16.55 0.36 14.59
CA PRO A 163 17.62 -0.51 15.11
C PRO A 163 17.19 -1.97 15.30
N ASN A 164 15.91 -2.21 15.52
CA ASN A 164 15.31 -3.56 15.64
C ASN A 164 14.08 -3.66 14.72
N PRO A 165 14.24 -3.72 13.38
CA PRO A 165 13.13 -3.53 12.46
C PRO A 165 12.11 -4.67 12.50
N LEU A 166 12.51 -5.94 12.64
CA LEU A 166 11.60 -7.08 12.62
C LEU A 166 10.62 -7.11 13.80
N PRO A 167 11.07 -7.06 15.08
CA PRO A 167 10.14 -7.03 16.21
C PRO A 167 9.21 -5.83 16.18
N GLU A 168 9.72 -4.65 15.79
CA GLU A 168 8.90 -3.44 15.72
C GLU A 168 7.88 -3.52 14.57
N ALA A 169 8.28 -4.02 13.39
CA ALA A 169 7.35 -4.22 12.30
C ALA A 169 6.23 -5.20 12.68
N ILE A 170 6.54 -6.33 13.31
CA ILE A 170 5.53 -7.29 13.77
C ILE A 170 4.56 -6.61 14.75
N ARG A 171 5.08 -5.92 15.77
CA ARG A 171 4.26 -5.20 16.76
C ARG A 171 3.28 -4.20 16.11
N ARG A 172 3.75 -3.44 15.11
CA ARG A 172 2.94 -2.47 14.38
C ARG A 172 1.91 -3.16 13.48
N LEU A 173 2.33 -4.15 12.72
CA LEU A 173 1.44 -4.86 11.80
C LEU A 173 0.32 -5.61 12.54
N GLU A 174 0.58 -6.22 13.69
CA GLU A 174 -0.45 -6.81 14.56
C GLU A 174 -1.47 -5.74 15.00
N ALA A 175 -0.98 -4.58 15.48
CA ALA A 175 -1.84 -3.48 15.88
C ALA A 175 -2.65 -2.89 14.70
N PHE A 176 -2.07 -2.82 13.51
CA PHE A 176 -2.77 -2.37 12.30
C PHE A 176 -3.80 -3.41 11.82
N ALA A 177 -3.52 -4.71 11.98
CA ALA A 177 -4.51 -5.76 11.74
C ALA A 177 -5.73 -5.61 12.64
N ASP A 178 -5.49 -5.37 13.94
CA ASP A 178 -6.55 -5.12 14.95
C ASP A 178 -7.30 -3.82 14.68
N ALA A 179 -6.64 -2.81 14.13
CA ALA A 179 -7.24 -1.55 13.67
C ALA A 179 -8.10 -1.71 12.39
N GLY A 180 -8.11 -2.90 11.77
CA GLY A 180 -8.97 -3.23 10.66
C GLY A 180 -8.32 -3.16 9.27
N ALA A 181 -6.98 -3.05 9.16
CA ALA A 181 -6.31 -3.14 7.88
C ALA A 181 -6.61 -4.48 7.19
N ASP A 182 -6.90 -4.43 5.89
CA ASP A 182 -7.21 -5.61 5.07
C ASP A 182 -5.94 -6.34 4.62
N VAL A 183 -4.86 -5.61 4.36
CA VAL A 183 -3.55 -6.11 3.91
C VAL A 183 -2.46 -5.42 4.72
N LEU A 184 -1.39 -6.13 5.02
CA LEU A 184 -0.28 -5.62 5.80
C LEU A 184 1.01 -5.63 4.99
N TYR A 185 1.92 -4.69 5.30
CA TYR A 185 3.11 -4.49 4.49
C TYR A 185 4.25 -3.91 5.32
N ALA A 186 5.40 -4.58 5.32
CA ALA A 186 6.65 -4.09 5.87
C ALA A 186 7.68 -3.99 4.72
N PRO A 187 7.73 -2.87 3.98
CA PRO A 187 8.69 -2.71 2.90
C PRO A 187 10.11 -2.75 3.45
N GLY A 188 11.03 -3.37 2.68
CA GLY A 188 12.42 -3.58 3.13
C GLY A 188 12.66 -4.91 3.85
N ALA A 189 11.65 -5.60 4.35
CA ALA A 189 11.78 -6.98 4.80
C ALA A 189 12.13 -7.88 3.60
N ALA A 190 13.35 -8.42 3.54
CA ALA A 190 13.87 -9.11 2.36
C ALA A 190 14.40 -10.52 2.63
N THR A 191 14.67 -10.88 3.90
CA THR A 191 15.14 -12.23 4.22
C THR A 191 13.97 -13.19 4.35
N ARG A 192 14.17 -14.46 3.98
CA ARG A 192 13.16 -15.51 4.15
C ARG A 192 12.67 -15.58 5.60
N SER A 193 13.58 -15.55 6.56
CA SER A 193 13.26 -15.66 7.98
C SER A 193 12.35 -14.51 8.47
N ASP A 194 12.63 -13.27 8.04
CA ASP A 194 11.83 -12.11 8.43
C ASP A 194 10.44 -12.18 7.83
N ILE A 195 10.35 -12.52 6.54
CA ILE A 195 9.07 -12.64 5.83
C ILE A 195 8.21 -13.76 6.45
N GLU A 196 8.81 -14.93 6.73
CA GLU A 196 8.11 -16.05 7.41
C GLU A 196 7.60 -15.63 8.81
N ALA A 197 8.43 -14.91 9.58
CA ALA A 197 8.05 -14.42 10.90
C ALA A 197 6.88 -13.45 10.82
N ILE A 198 6.91 -12.48 9.88
CA ILE A 198 5.83 -11.52 9.66
C ILE A 198 4.55 -12.25 9.23
N VAL A 199 4.61 -13.12 8.22
CA VAL A 199 3.44 -13.88 7.74
C VAL A 199 2.81 -14.66 8.88
N LYS A 200 3.63 -15.34 9.69
CA LYS A 200 3.14 -16.14 10.84
C LYS A 200 2.47 -15.26 11.90
N ALA A 201 3.04 -14.10 12.21
CA ALA A 201 2.54 -13.22 13.26
C ALA A 201 1.16 -12.65 12.92
N VAL A 202 0.94 -12.27 11.67
CA VAL A 202 -0.29 -11.57 11.28
C VAL A 202 -1.33 -12.46 10.58
N HIS A 203 -1.07 -13.78 10.46
CA HIS A 203 -2.04 -14.72 9.88
C HIS A 203 -3.42 -14.59 10.58
N PRO A 204 -4.54 -14.56 9.85
CA PRO A 204 -4.71 -14.84 8.41
C PRO A 204 -4.65 -13.61 7.47
N ARG A 205 -4.19 -12.45 7.93
CA ARG A 205 -4.12 -11.25 7.10
C ARG A 205 -3.12 -11.44 5.94
N PRO A 206 -3.48 -11.06 4.71
CA PRO A 206 -2.56 -11.12 3.58
C PRO A 206 -1.40 -10.14 3.75
N ILE A 207 -0.21 -10.56 3.33
CA ILE A 207 1.02 -9.75 3.34
C ILE A 207 1.41 -9.36 1.92
N ASN A 208 1.83 -8.09 1.77
CA ASN A 208 2.58 -7.61 0.61
C ASN A 208 4.08 -7.70 0.87
N VAL A 209 4.86 -8.08 -0.14
CA VAL A 209 6.32 -7.98 -0.16
C VAL A 209 6.75 -7.16 -1.35
N LEU A 210 7.76 -6.30 -1.17
CA LEU A 210 8.36 -5.51 -2.25
C LEU A 210 9.55 -6.28 -2.84
N LEU A 211 9.50 -6.54 -4.14
CA LEU A 211 10.68 -6.96 -4.91
C LEU A 211 11.35 -5.73 -5.52
N SER A 212 12.37 -5.22 -4.84
CA SER A 212 13.15 -4.05 -5.29
C SER A 212 14.45 -4.41 -6.01
N SER A 213 14.87 -5.68 -5.98
CA SER A 213 16.10 -6.12 -6.61
C SER A 213 16.01 -7.60 -7.03
N GLY A 214 16.85 -8.01 -8.00
CA GLY A 214 16.98 -9.40 -8.40
C GLY A 214 17.74 -10.30 -7.38
N LYS A 215 18.03 -9.80 -6.18
CA LYS A 215 18.80 -10.47 -5.13
C LYS A 215 17.90 -10.81 -3.92
N GLY A 216 16.81 -11.43 -4.11
CA GLY A 216 15.89 -11.79 -3.02
C GLY A 216 15.26 -13.14 -3.28
N LEU A 217 14.20 -13.45 -2.54
CA LEU A 217 13.38 -14.62 -2.80
C LEU A 217 12.69 -14.49 -4.16
N THR A 218 12.60 -15.59 -4.86
CA THR A 218 11.82 -15.68 -6.09
C THR A 218 10.31 -15.64 -5.79
N ILE A 219 9.51 -15.36 -6.80
CA ILE A 219 8.03 -15.35 -6.67
C ILE A 219 7.50 -16.70 -6.13
N PRO A 220 7.96 -17.88 -6.62
CA PRO A 220 7.54 -19.16 -6.04
C PRO A 220 7.91 -19.29 -4.55
N GLU A 221 9.11 -18.89 -4.15
CA GLU A 221 9.54 -18.94 -2.75
C GLU A 221 8.72 -18.03 -1.85
N LEU A 222 8.37 -16.84 -2.33
CA LEU A 222 7.45 -15.94 -1.61
C LEU A 222 6.04 -16.53 -1.46
N ALA A 223 5.54 -17.18 -2.49
CA ALA A 223 4.25 -17.87 -2.44
C ALA A 223 4.26 -19.03 -1.44
N GLU A 224 5.35 -19.82 -1.39
CA GLU A 224 5.54 -20.93 -0.45
C GLU A 224 5.49 -20.47 1.01
N VAL A 225 6.07 -19.33 1.34
CA VAL A 225 6.05 -18.78 2.70
C VAL A 225 4.73 -18.08 3.06
N GLY A 226 3.78 -18.05 2.15
CA GLY A 226 2.42 -17.53 2.41
C GLY A 226 2.18 -16.07 2.04
N VAL A 227 3.08 -15.44 1.30
CA VAL A 227 2.88 -14.09 0.75
C VAL A 227 1.75 -14.13 -0.27
N ARG A 228 0.84 -13.15 -0.19
CA ARG A 228 -0.31 -13.02 -1.10
C ARG A 228 -0.11 -12.05 -2.23
N ARG A 229 0.65 -10.99 -1.99
CA ARG A 229 0.85 -9.90 -2.92
C ARG A 229 2.32 -9.53 -3.02
N ILE A 230 2.79 -9.30 -4.22
CA ILE A 230 4.17 -8.89 -4.49
C ILE A 230 4.11 -7.61 -5.32
N SER A 231 4.54 -6.49 -4.75
CA SER A 231 4.73 -5.23 -5.47
C SER A 231 6.14 -5.16 -6.07
N VAL A 232 6.25 -4.39 -7.16
CA VAL A 232 7.51 -4.20 -7.90
C VAL A 232 7.60 -2.71 -8.20
N GLY A 233 8.40 -1.99 -7.45
CA GLY A 233 8.58 -0.54 -7.56
C GLY A 233 10.02 -0.12 -7.68
#